data_1283b8a068b4e497d82a5ce888fd2a15
#
_entry.id   1283b8a068b4e497d82a5ce888fd2a15
#
_cell.length_a   1.000
_cell.length_b   1.000
_cell.length_c   1.000
_cell.angle_alpha   90.00
_cell.angle_beta   90.00
_cell.angle_gamma   90.00
#
_symmetry.space_group_name_H-M   'P 1'
#
loop_
_entity.id
_entity.type
_entity.pdbx_description
1 polymer ?
#
loop_
_entity_poly.entity_id
_entity_poly.type
_entity_poly.pdbx_seq_one_letter_code
_entity_poly.pdbx_strand_id
1 'polypeptide(L)'
;MQIMNELSNSGLTIGELAERAGVSVATLRAWETRHGFPAPQRLDSGHRRYREADVDLVRSVRERRDAGVRLDVAIERALAAGEVGVPASASVYAELRRAHPELTPHRLRKAALIGVSHAIEDELVARADRPYLFGAFQTERHYAGSRARWRELSRVAAGAYVLASFPDPDLTAQPREVPLADDAVLRREWAVVCDAIELPVALAAWEIPGQDGVPDRERLFEVIWTVHPTAARLAARVCASIALEADAPDASAVLEALEQDPPTERADLGAVSSLVSRIVAYVDAATR
;
A
#
# COMPACT_ATOMS: atom_id res chain seq x y z
N MET A 1 17.49 5.55 36.96
CA MET A 1 16.76 6.82 36.79
C MET A 1 17.39 7.71 35.70
N GLN A 2 18.59 7.44 35.20
CA GLN A 2 19.27 8.18 34.13
C GLN A 2 18.90 7.70 32.72
N ILE A 3 18.60 6.43 32.54
CA ILE A 3 18.26 5.84 31.21
C ILE A 3 16.83 6.21 30.74
N MET A 4 15.93 6.53 31.65
CA MET A 4 14.56 6.98 31.29
C MET A 4 14.51 8.46 30.83
N ASN A 5 15.56 9.23 31.09
CA ASN A 5 15.62 10.66 30.73
C ASN A 5 16.21 10.92 29.34
N GLU A 6 16.93 9.95 28.76
CA GLU A 6 17.50 10.06 27.41
C GLU A 6 16.47 9.73 26.30
N LEU A 7 15.48 8.89 26.58
CA LEU A 7 14.37 8.60 25.64
C LEU A 7 13.36 9.75 25.50
N SER A 8 13.35 10.69 26.43
CA SER A 8 12.46 11.87 26.40
C SER A 8 12.99 13.03 25.55
N ASN A 9 14.20 12.93 25.00
CA ASN A 9 14.84 14.03 24.25
C ASN A 9 15.06 13.68 22.76
N SER A 10 14.50 12.59 22.26
CA SER A 10 14.66 12.12 20.88
C SER A 10 13.69 12.83 19.93
N GLY A 11 14.12 13.92 19.35
CA GLY A 11 13.39 14.65 18.31
C GLY A 11 14.16 15.85 17.82
N LEU A 12 13.96 16.22 16.56
CA LEU A 12 14.63 17.35 15.93
C LEU A 12 14.15 18.68 16.50
N THR A 13 15.03 19.64 16.61
CA THR A 13 14.66 21.05 16.78
C THR A 13 14.15 21.62 15.45
N ILE A 14 13.45 22.75 15.49
CA ILE A 14 13.01 23.43 14.25
C ILE A 14 14.18 23.85 13.36
N GLY A 15 15.34 24.13 13.94
CA GLY A 15 16.55 24.47 13.19
C GLY A 15 17.09 23.27 12.42
N GLU A 16 17.21 22.12 13.09
CA GLU A 16 17.66 20.86 12.46
C GLU A 16 16.70 20.39 11.38
N LEU A 17 15.38 20.48 11.63
CA LEU A 17 14.36 20.17 10.62
C LEU A 17 14.50 21.08 9.41
N ALA A 18 14.64 22.39 9.61
CA ALA A 18 14.78 23.38 8.57
C ALA A 18 16.02 23.13 7.67
N GLU A 19 17.16 22.87 8.32
CA GLU A 19 18.42 22.58 7.65
C GLU A 19 18.31 21.32 6.78
N ARG A 20 17.81 20.22 7.38
CA ARG A 20 17.73 18.91 6.71
C ARG A 20 16.67 18.87 5.60
N ALA A 21 15.58 19.62 5.74
CA ALA A 21 14.55 19.73 4.71
C ALA A 21 14.85 20.81 3.64
N GLY A 22 15.89 21.62 3.81
CA GLY A 22 16.30 22.66 2.88
C GLY A 22 15.33 23.83 2.82
N VAL A 23 14.72 24.20 3.95
CA VAL A 23 13.82 25.35 4.08
C VAL A 23 14.29 26.27 5.21
N SER A 24 13.85 27.55 5.21
CA SER A 24 14.18 28.43 6.33
C SER A 24 13.33 28.17 7.56
N VAL A 25 13.89 28.40 8.77
CA VAL A 25 13.11 28.36 10.02
C VAL A 25 11.91 29.30 9.98
N ALA A 26 12.06 30.47 9.34
CA ALA A 26 10.96 31.43 9.17
C ALA A 26 9.82 30.84 8.30
N THR A 27 10.17 30.10 7.25
CA THR A 27 9.20 29.39 6.40
C THR A 27 8.43 28.36 7.21
N LEU A 28 9.11 27.52 7.98
CA LEU A 28 8.44 26.50 8.82
C LEU A 28 7.50 27.13 9.85
N ARG A 29 7.93 28.20 10.51
CA ARG A 29 7.08 28.92 11.46
C ARG A 29 5.82 29.52 10.81
N ALA A 30 5.97 30.04 9.59
CA ALA A 30 4.83 30.56 8.82
C ALA A 30 3.87 29.44 8.43
N TRP A 31 4.37 28.27 8.05
CA TRP A 31 3.55 27.09 7.74
C TRP A 31 2.85 26.54 8.99
N GLU A 32 3.56 26.45 10.13
CA GLU A 32 2.93 26.09 11.41
C GLU A 32 1.78 27.02 11.77
N THR A 33 2.01 28.32 11.67
CA THR A 33 1.02 29.32 12.11
C THR A 33 -0.21 29.34 11.21
N ARG A 34 -0.03 29.17 9.89
CA ARG A 34 -1.11 29.31 8.90
C ARG A 34 -1.83 27.99 8.60
N HIS A 35 -1.12 26.87 8.70
CA HIS A 35 -1.61 25.58 8.23
C HIS A 35 -1.48 24.47 9.28
N GLY A 36 -0.91 24.75 10.48
CA GLY A 36 -0.64 23.74 11.49
C GLY A 36 0.40 22.71 11.09
N PHE A 37 1.23 23.00 10.06
CA PHE A 37 2.19 22.08 9.48
C PHE A 37 3.62 22.67 9.48
N PRO A 38 4.67 21.87 9.81
CA PRO A 38 4.60 20.55 10.44
C PRO A 38 4.07 20.64 11.89
N ALA A 39 3.42 19.57 12.39
CA ALA A 39 2.86 19.55 13.73
C ALA A 39 3.94 19.15 14.76
N PRO A 40 4.41 20.06 15.65
CA PRO A 40 5.42 19.72 16.64
C PRO A 40 4.84 18.87 17.78
N GLN A 41 5.62 17.94 18.28
CA GLN A 41 5.42 17.35 19.59
C GLN A 41 5.92 18.33 20.66
N ARG A 42 5.18 18.50 21.75
CA ARG A 42 5.59 19.32 22.89
C ARG A 42 6.12 18.43 23.99
N LEU A 43 7.35 18.67 24.41
CA LEU A 43 7.91 18.04 25.60
C LEU A 43 7.24 18.66 26.85
N ASP A 44 7.30 17.96 27.99
CA ASP A 44 6.84 18.48 29.29
C ASP A 44 7.49 19.81 29.66
N SER A 45 8.69 20.07 29.16
CA SER A 45 9.42 21.34 29.27
C SER A 45 8.88 22.46 28.38
N GLY A 46 7.84 22.20 27.56
CA GLY A 46 7.24 23.15 26.61
C GLY A 46 8.01 23.32 25.30
N HIS A 47 9.20 22.71 25.15
CA HIS A 47 9.99 22.78 23.92
C HIS A 47 9.35 21.96 22.81
N ARG A 48 9.38 22.51 21.56
CA ARG A 48 8.91 21.83 20.35
C ARG A 48 9.96 20.84 19.86
N ARG A 49 9.52 19.65 19.48
CA ARG A 49 10.32 18.64 18.80
C ARG A 49 9.56 18.10 17.57
N TYR A 50 10.30 17.70 16.56
CA TYR A 50 9.81 17.16 15.31
C TYR A 50 10.38 15.77 15.10
N ARG A 51 9.63 14.93 14.40
CA ARG A 51 10.06 13.55 14.12
C ARG A 51 11.04 13.54 12.94
N GLU A 52 11.86 12.50 12.83
CA GLU A 52 12.71 12.28 11.66
C GLU A 52 11.88 12.25 10.36
N ALA A 53 10.73 11.59 10.36
CA ALA A 53 9.81 11.53 9.23
C ALA A 53 9.27 12.91 8.78
N ASP A 54 9.27 13.92 9.67
CA ASP A 54 8.82 15.26 9.30
C ASP A 54 9.81 15.96 8.34
N VAL A 55 11.06 15.48 8.22
CA VAL A 55 12.05 15.98 7.25
C VAL A 55 11.59 15.73 5.82
N ASP A 56 11.19 14.50 5.53
CA ASP A 56 10.77 14.09 4.18
C ASP A 56 9.42 14.71 3.82
N LEU A 57 8.51 14.83 4.79
CA LEU A 57 7.25 15.56 4.62
C LEU A 57 7.47 17.01 4.22
N VAL A 58 8.32 17.72 4.95
CA VAL A 58 8.63 19.15 4.65
C VAL A 58 9.33 19.28 3.30
N ARG A 59 10.22 18.35 2.97
CA ARG A 59 10.90 18.32 1.66
C ARG A 59 9.90 18.16 0.52
N SER A 60 8.98 17.20 0.63
CA SER A 60 7.92 16.94 -0.34
C SER A 60 7.01 18.17 -0.55
N VAL A 61 6.62 18.86 0.54
CA VAL A 61 5.85 20.10 0.44
C VAL A 61 6.62 21.19 -0.29
N ARG A 62 7.93 21.36 0.00
CA ARG A 62 8.78 22.32 -0.67
C ARG A 62 8.85 22.04 -2.17
N GLU A 63 9.16 20.81 -2.57
CA GLU A 63 9.30 20.40 -3.97
C GLU A 63 8.02 20.64 -4.77
N ARG A 64 6.86 20.26 -4.22
CA ARG A 64 5.56 20.52 -4.83
C ARG A 64 5.27 22.02 -4.98
N ARG A 65 5.61 22.81 -3.98
CA ARG A 65 5.46 24.26 -4.02
C ARG A 65 6.38 24.90 -5.06
N ASP A 66 7.61 24.42 -5.15
CA ASP A 66 8.59 24.91 -6.14
C ASP A 66 8.17 24.53 -7.57
N ALA A 67 7.40 23.43 -7.73
CA ALA A 67 6.71 23.04 -8.95
C ALA A 67 5.39 23.83 -9.22
N GLY A 68 5.06 24.85 -8.40
CA GLY A 68 3.90 25.72 -8.61
C GLY A 68 2.59 25.26 -7.94
N VAL A 69 2.60 24.18 -7.14
CA VAL A 69 1.42 23.74 -6.40
C VAL A 69 1.15 24.70 -5.24
N ARG A 70 -0.11 25.05 -5.00
CA ARG A 70 -0.51 25.88 -3.84
C ARG A 70 -0.11 25.18 -2.54
N LEU A 71 0.31 25.96 -1.55
CA LEU A 71 0.86 25.44 -0.29
C LEU A 71 -0.12 24.54 0.48
N ASP A 72 -1.40 24.94 0.57
CA ASP A 72 -2.44 24.15 1.22
C ASP A 72 -2.61 22.77 0.57
N VAL A 73 -2.67 22.72 -0.77
CA VAL A 73 -2.75 21.49 -1.56
C VAL A 73 -1.45 20.67 -1.45
N ALA A 74 -0.28 21.33 -1.44
CA ALA A 74 1.00 20.65 -1.27
C ALA A 74 1.12 19.99 0.10
N ILE A 75 0.65 20.65 1.17
CA ILE A 75 0.60 20.10 2.53
C ILE A 75 -0.37 18.93 2.60
N GLU A 76 -1.60 19.08 2.11
CA GLU A 76 -2.61 18.02 2.08
C GLU A 76 -2.08 16.77 1.36
N ARG A 77 -1.48 16.94 0.18
CA ARG A 77 -0.86 15.84 -0.60
C ARG A 77 0.36 15.23 0.09
N ALA A 78 1.18 16.03 0.76
CA ALA A 78 2.33 15.52 1.49
C ALA A 78 1.92 14.76 2.76
N LEU A 79 0.89 15.24 3.48
CA LEU A 79 0.34 14.53 4.62
C LEU A 79 -0.32 13.21 4.19
N ALA A 80 -1.12 13.23 3.12
CA ALA A 80 -1.68 12.02 2.54
C ALA A 80 -0.59 11.04 2.07
N ALA A 81 0.54 11.56 1.56
CA ALA A 81 1.71 10.75 1.19
C ALA A 81 2.57 10.35 2.39
N GLY A 82 2.72 11.20 3.39
CA GLY A 82 3.56 10.98 4.57
C GLY A 82 2.87 10.20 5.69
N GLU A 83 1.53 10.13 5.68
CA GLU A 83 0.79 9.14 6.44
C GLU A 83 0.99 7.71 5.89
N VAL A 84 1.59 7.60 4.71
CA VAL A 84 2.19 6.37 4.14
C VAL A 84 3.70 6.30 4.46
N GLY A 85 4.15 6.82 5.58
CA GLY A 85 5.32 6.28 6.27
C GLY A 85 4.90 4.90 6.72
N VAL A 86 5.43 3.85 6.06
CA VAL A 86 5.04 2.47 6.31
C VAL A 86 5.28 2.18 7.79
N PRO A 87 4.25 1.95 8.61
CA PRO A 87 4.47 1.40 9.94
C PRO A 87 5.12 0.03 9.75
N ALA A 88 5.92 -0.43 10.70
CA ALA A 88 6.48 -1.80 10.74
C ALA A 88 5.40 -2.91 10.62
N SER A 89 4.15 -2.54 10.44
CA SER A 89 2.98 -3.38 10.22
C SER A 89 2.08 -2.82 9.11
N ALA A 90 2.63 -2.61 7.90
CA ALA A 90 1.81 -2.13 6.79
C ALA A 90 0.72 -3.14 6.42
N SER A 91 -0.52 -2.69 6.49
CA SER A 91 -1.73 -3.43 6.17
C SER A 91 -2.42 -2.77 4.99
N VAL A 92 -2.54 -3.47 3.87
CA VAL A 92 -3.29 -2.99 2.70
C VAL A 92 -4.76 -2.77 3.05
N TYR A 93 -5.34 -3.72 3.80
CA TYR A 93 -6.73 -3.64 4.23
C TYR A 93 -6.98 -2.43 5.13
N ALA A 94 -6.14 -2.23 6.17
CA ALA A 94 -6.31 -1.12 7.09
C ALA A 94 -6.13 0.24 6.43
N GLU A 95 -5.15 0.40 5.54
CA GLU A 95 -4.91 1.64 4.81
C GLU A 95 -6.05 1.98 3.86
N LEU A 96 -6.59 1.00 3.13
CA LEU A 96 -7.78 1.20 2.31
C LEU A 96 -8.98 1.63 3.15
N ARG A 97 -9.22 0.99 4.30
CA ARG A 97 -10.32 1.37 5.21
C ARG A 97 -10.17 2.77 5.76
N ARG A 98 -8.94 3.18 6.09
CA ARG A 98 -8.64 4.49 6.64
C ARG A 98 -8.83 5.60 5.61
N ALA A 99 -8.26 5.42 4.41
CA ALA A 99 -8.26 6.45 3.37
C ALA A 99 -9.56 6.49 2.54
N HIS A 100 -10.27 5.37 2.47
CA HIS A 100 -11.48 5.18 1.66
C HIS A 100 -12.61 4.58 2.51
N PRO A 101 -13.14 5.33 3.50
CA PRO A 101 -14.20 4.84 4.41
C PRO A 101 -15.51 4.51 3.69
N GLU A 102 -15.71 5.02 2.47
CA GLU A 102 -16.85 4.71 1.60
C GLU A 102 -16.83 3.27 1.04
N LEU A 103 -15.67 2.61 1.02
CA LEU A 103 -15.57 1.22 0.57
C LEU A 103 -16.22 0.30 1.61
N THR A 104 -17.30 -0.34 1.21
CA THR A 104 -18.06 -1.24 2.08
C THR A 104 -17.40 -2.62 2.15
N PRO A 105 -17.03 -3.14 3.33
CA PRO A 105 -16.52 -4.49 3.47
C PRO A 105 -17.62 -5.54 3.26
N HIS A 106 -17.25 -6.63 2.62
CA HIS A 106 -18.10 -7.79 2.41
C HIS A 106 -17.52 -9.01 3.12
N ARG A 107 -18.37 -9.93 3.58
CA ARG A 107 -17.91 -11.21 4.11
C ARG A 107 -18.03 -12.28 3.04
N LEU A 108 -16.88 -12.86 2.67
CA LEU A 108 -16.80 -13.92 1.68
C LEU A 108 -16.19 -15.17 2.30
N ARG A 109 -16.65 -16.35 1.85
CA ARG A 109 -15.94 -17.60 2.10
C ARG A 109 -14.66 -17.63 1.26
N LYS A 110 -13.63 -18.31 1.73
CA LYS A 110 -12.36 -18.48 1.03
C LYS A 110 -12.55 -18.97 -0.41
N ALA A 111 -13.47 -19.91 -0.63
CA ALA A 111 -13.78 -20.40 -1.98
C ALA A 111 -14.23 -19.27 -2.94
N ALA A 112 -15.12 -18.40 -2.49
CA ALA A 112 -15.57 -17.25 -3.27
C ALA A 112 -14.45 -16.22 -3.46
N LEU A 113 -13.65 -15.96 -2.42
CA LEU A 113 -12.49 -15.05 -2.50
C LEU A 113 -11.46 -15.51 -3.54
N ILE A 114 -11.17 -16.83 -3.60
CA ILE A 114 -10.34 -17.43 -4.64
C ILE A 114 -10.93 -17.14 -6.03
N GLY A 115 -12.25 -17.32 -6.19
CA GLY A 115 -12.94 -17.03 -7.45
C GLY A 115 -12.78 -15.58 -7.87
N VAL A 116 -12.97 -14.63 -6.96
CA VAL A 116 -12.78 -13.20 -7.24
C VAL A 116 -11.32 -12.91 -7.62
N SER A 117 -10.34 -13.45 -6.88
CA SER A 117 -8.91 -13.26 -7.18
C SER A 117 -8.55 -13.78 -8.57
N HIS A 118 -8.99 -14.99 -8.92
CA HIS A 118 -8.75 -15.56 -10.23
C HIS A 118 -9.43 -14.77 -11.35
N ALA A 119 -10.63 -14.24 -11.12
CA ALA A 119 -11.31 -13.39 -12.11
C ALA A 119 -10.52 -12.10 -12.39
N ILE A 120 -9.95 -11.48 -11.35
CA ILE A 120 -9.07 -10.32 -11.49
C ILE A 120 -7.82 -10.71 -12.27
N GLU A 121 -7.12 -11.75 -11.85
CA GLU A 121 -5.88 -12.22 -12.47
C GLU A 121 -6.05 -12.54 -13.96
N ASP A 122 -7.14 -13.23 -14.34
CA ASP A 122 -7.41 -13.58 -15.73
C ASP A 122 -7.80 -12.37 -16.59
N GLU A 123 -8.46 -11.37 -16.00
CA GLU A 123 -8.76 -10.13 -16.70
C GLU A 123 -7.48 -9.32 -16.96
N LEU A 124 -6.52 -9.34 -16.02
CA LEU A 124 -5.24 -8.65 -16.17
C LEU A 124 -4.33 -9.29 -17.24
N VAL A 125 -4.31 -10.62 -17.33
CA VAL A 125 -3.54 -11.32 -18.38
C VAL A 125 -4.05 -10.95 -19.79
N ALA A 126 -5.35 -10.73 -19.92
CA ALA A 126 -5.97 -10.40 -21.21
C ALA A 126 -5.63 -8.98 -21.71
N ARG A 127 -5.00 -8.14 -20.88
CA ARG A 127 -4.68 -6.74 -21.17
C ARG A 127 -3.18 -6.51 -21.25
N ALA A 128 -2.74 -5.75 -22.24
CA ALA A 128 -1.32 -5.41 -22.45
C ALA A 128 -0.92 -4.06 -21.79
N ASP A 129 -1.45 -3.74 -20.62
CA ASP A 129 -1.38 -2.42 -19.98
C ASP A 129 -0.10 -2.19 -19.16
N ARG A 130 0.81 -3.17 -19.11
CA ARG A 130 2.05 -3.15 -18.33
C ARG A 130 1.87 -2.62 -16.89
N PRO A 131 0.97 -3.21 -16.11
CA PRO A 131 0.69 -2.76 -14.75
C PRO A 131 1.83 -3.03 -13.79
N TYR A 132 1.82 -2.34 -12.63
CA TYR A 132 2.49 -2.83 -11.43
C TYR A 132 1.55 -3.79 -10.69
N LEU A 133 2.05 -5.00 -10.41
CA LEU A 133 1.27 -6.07 -9.80
C LEU A 133 1.84 -6.48 -8.45
N PHE A 134 0.96 -6.61 -7.47
CA PHE A 134 1.32 -7.10 -6.14
C PHE A 134 0.30 -8.13 -5.68
N GLY A 135 0.81 -9.28 -5.20
CA GLY A 135 0.02 -10.31 -4.57
C GLY A 135 0.49 -10.55 -3.15
N ALA A 136 -0.40 -10.47 -2.17
CA ALA A 136 -0.10 -10.86 -0.81
C ALA A 136 -0.71 -12.23 -0.51
N PHE A 137 0.16 -13.17 -0.17
CA PHE A 137 -0.20 -14.52 0.25
C PHE A 137 0.30 -14.74 1.67
N GLN A 138 -0.49 -15.35 2.52
CA GLN A 138 -0.12 -15.57 3.91
C GLN A 138 1.18 -16.38 4.06
N THR A 139 1.37 -17.39 3.20
CA THR A 139 2.53 -18.28 3.20
C THR A 139 2.91 -18.68 1.78
N GLU A 140 4.14 -19.16 1.59
CA GLU A 140 4.59 -19.77 0.32
C GLU A 140 3.66 -20.90 -0.14
N ARG A 141 3.15 -21.72 0.80
CA ARG A 141 2.21 -22.81 0.47
C ARG A 141 0.94 -22.30 -0.23
N HIS A 142 0.41 -21.15 0.20
CA HIS A 142 -0.76 -20.55 -0.45
C HIS A 142 -0.40 -19.98 -1.82
N TYR A 143 0.78 -19.41 -1.97
CA TYR A 143 1.29 -18.94 -3.26
C TYR A 143 1.57 -20.08 -4.25
N ALA A 144 2.05 -21.23 -3.78
CA ALA A 144 2.43 -22.36 -4.64
C ALA A 144 1.34 -22.75 -5.65
N GLY A 145 0.08 -22.72 -5.23
CA GLY A 145 -1.07 -23.00 -6.11
C GLY A 145 -1.30 -21.96 -7.21
N SER A 146 -0.86 -20.71 -7.00
CA SER A 146 -1.00 -19.58 -7.94
C SER A 146 0.29 -19.26 -8.70
N ARG A 147 1.42 -19.91 -8.37
CA ARG A 147 2.75 -19.59 -8.92
C ARG A 147 2.80 -19.59 -10.44
N ALA A 148 2.20 -20.57 -11.10
CA ALA A 148 2.19 -20.65 -12.56
C ALA A 148 1.44 -19.46 -13.18
N ARG A 149 0.30 -19.10 -12.62
CA ARG A 149 -0.51 -17.94 -13.05
C ARG A 149 0.22 -16.62 -12.84
N TRP A 150 0.87 -16.43 -11.70
CA TRP A 150 1.62 -15.23 -11.40
C TRP A 150 2.88 -15.07 -12.27
N ARG A 151 3.47 -16.17 -12.73
CA ARG A 151 4.53 -16.13 -13.75
C ARG A 151 4.02 -15.61 -15.10
N GLU A 152 2.82 -16.00 -15.51
CA GLU A 152 2.21 -15.45 -16.73
C GLU A 152 1.86 -13.96 -16.57
N LEU A 153 1.30 -13.56 -15.45
CA LEU A 153 1.03 -12.16 -15.10
C LEU A 153 2.31 -11.31 -15.14
N SER A 154 3.42 -11.83 -14.61
CA SER A 154 4.68 -11.09 -14.57
C SER A 154 5.26 -10.80 -15.96
N ARG A 155 4.91 -11.57 -17.00
CA ARG A 155 5.37 -11.33 -18.38
C ARG A 155 4.78 -10.08 -19.00
N VAL A 156 3.58 -9.69 -18.58
CA VAL A 156 2.88 -8.52 -19.11
C VAL A 156 3.01 -7.30 -18.20
N ALA A 157 3.50 -7.48 -16.97
CA ALA A 157 3.66 -6.43 -15.98
C ALA A 157 4.92 -5.58 -16.22
N ALA A 158 4.89 -4.31 -15.80
CA ALA A 158 6.08 -3.47 -15.65
C ALA A 158 6.91 -3.90 -14.43
N GLY A 159 6.25 -4.38 -13.38
CA GLY A 159 6.84 -4.99 -12.20
C GLY A 159 5.82 -5.88 -11.51
N ALA A 160 6.27 -7.03 -11.01
CA ALA A 160 5.40 -7.99 -10.32
C ALA A 160 6.08 -8.49 -9.04
N TYR A 161 5.36 -8.44 -7.93
CA TYR A 161 5.85 -8.76 -6.60
C TYR A 161 4.84 -9.68 -5.88
N VAL A 162 5.34 -10.70 -5.24
CA VAL A 162 4.56 -11.61 -4.40
C VAL A 162 5.12 -11.54 -2.98
N LEU A 163 4.27 -11.11 -2.06
CA LEU A 163 4.60 -10.93 -0.67
C LEU A 163 4.05 -12.11 0.14
N ALA A 164 4.91 -12.87 0.78
CA ALA A 164 4.50 -14.03 1.60
C ALA A 164 5.58 -14.38 2.63
N SER A 165 5.24 -15.28 3.56
CA SER A 165 6.24 -15.90 4.42
C SER A 165 7.02 -16.94 3.59
N PHE A 166 8.14 -16.51 3.00
CA PHE A 166 9.05 -17.37 2.26
C PHE A 166 10.20 -17.81 3.16
N PRO A 167 10.50 -19.11 3.27
CA PRO A 167 11.69 -19.59 3.97
C PRO A 167 12.99 -19.31 3.20
N ASP A 168 12.93 -19.27 1.87
CA ASP A 168 14.05 -19.00 0.97
C ASP A 168 13.55 -18.15 -0.21
N PRO A 169 13.43 -16.82 -0.04
CA PRO A 169 12.86 -15.93 -1.04
C PRO A 169 13.82 -15.68 -2.20
N ASP A 170 13.31 -15.69 -3.43
CA ASP A 170 14.05 -15.27 -4.63
C ASP A 170 13.59 -13.86 -5.07
N LEU A 171 14.31 -12.85 -4.60
CA LEU A 171 14.06 -11.44 -4.96
C LEU A 171 14.35 -11.13 -6.45
N THR A 172 15.03 -12.05 -7.17
CA THR A 172 15.36 -11.90 -8.61
C THR A 172 14.39 -12.64 -9.51
N ALA A 173 13.53 -13.49 -8.94
CA ALA A 173 12.50 -14.23 -9.67
C ALA A 173 11.48 -13.31 -10.38
N GLN A 174 10.70 -13.90 -11.27
CA GLN A 174 9.59 -13.25 -11.94
C GLN A 174 8.30 -14.07 -11.67
N PRO A 175 7.40 -13.58 -10.84
CA PRO A 175 7.43 -12.35 -10.01
C PRO A 175 8.48 -12.42 -8.90
N ARG A 176 8.92 -11.25 -8.35
CA ARG A 176 9.84 -11.17 -7.22
C ARG A 176 9.20 -11.72 -5.96
N GLU A 177 9.86 -12.63 -5.27
CA GLU A 177 9.37 -13.23 -4.03
C GLU A 177 9.86 -12.38 -2.84
N VAL A 178 8.99 -11.56 -2.27
CA VAL A 178 9.28 -10.63 -1.18
C VAL A 178 8.95 -11.28 0.16
N PRO A 179 9.93 -11.49 1.05
CA PRO A 179 9.68 -12.10 2.34
C PRO A 179 8.95 -11.14 3.28
N LEU A 180 7.96 -11.66 3.99
CA LEU A 180 7.27 -10.93 5.07
C LEU A 180 7.93 -11.30 6.42
N ALA A 181 8.21 -10.29 7.24
CA ALA A 181 8.68 -10.47 8.61
C ALA A 181 7.67 -11.31 9.43
N ASP A 182 8.15 -11.95 10.50
CA ASP A 182 7.32 -12.88 11.29
C ASP A 182 6.13 -12.19 11.99
N ASP A 183 6.27 -10.93 12.33
CA ASP A 183 5.24 -10.09 12.95
C ASP A 183 4.46 -9.24 11.94
N ALA A 184 4.74 -9.35 10.63
CA ALA A 184 4.06 -8.56 9.60
C ALA A 184 2.56 -8.82 9.58
N VAL A 185 1.76 -7.77 9.68
CA VAL A 185 0.29 -7.84 9.65
C VAL A 185 -0.20 -8.45 8.33
N LEU A 186 0.49 -8.17 7.23
CA LEU A 186 0.17 -8.68 5.90
C LEU A 186 0.18 -10.22 5.80
N ARG A 187 0.84 -10.93 6.73
CA ARG A 187 0.76 -12.41 6.83
C ARG A 187 -0.65 -12.95 7.14
N ARG A 188 -1.55 -12.09 7.59
CA ARG A 188 -2.97 -12.42 7.85
C ARG A 188 -3.90 -11.86 6.78
N GLU A 189 -3.35 -11.20 5.79
CA GLU A 189 -4.10 -10.61 4.69
C GLU A 189 -3.94 -11.43 3.41
N TRP A 190 -4.90 -11.26 2.54
CA TRP A 190 -4.88 -11.67 1.15
C TRP A 190 -5.08 -10.43 0.32
N ALA A 191 -4.17 -10.12 -0.58
CA ALA A 191 -4.35 -9.00 -1.47
C ALA A 191 -3.98 -9.36 -2.92
N VAL A 192 -4.73 -8.76 -3.85
CA VAL A 192 -4.38 -8.68 -5.28
C VAL A 192 -4.51 -7.22 -5.67
N VAL A 193 -3.39 -6.61 -6.03
CA VAL A 193 -3.33 -5.19 -6.35
C VAL A 193 -2.73 -5.03 -7.74
N CYS A 194 -3.41 -4.23 -8.55
CA CYS A 194 -2.99 -3.86 -9.88
C CYS A 194 -3.06 -2.34 -10.03
N ASP A 195 -1.93 -1.71 -10.25
CA ASP A 195 -1.85 -0.32 -10.65
C ASP A 195 -1.68 -0.25 -12.16
N ALA A 196 -2.75 0.09 -12.86
CA ALA A 196 -2.88 0.05 -14.31
C ALA A 196 -3.65 1.26 -14.84
N ILE A 197 -3.54 1.53 -16.14
CA ILE A 197 -4.24 2.63 -16.79
C ILE A 197 -5.71 2.29 -17.00
N GLU A 198 -6.00 1.15 -17.63
CA GLU A 198 -7.38 0.77 -18.00
C GLU A 198 -8.16 0.15 -16.85
N LEU A 199 -7.49 -0.73 -16.07
CA LEU A 199 -8.14 -1.49 -15.01
C LEU A 199 -7.30 -1.49 -13.72
N PRO A 200 -7.27 -0.36 -13.00
CA PRO A 200 -6.72 -0.34 -11.65
C PRO A 200 -7.62 -1.17 -10.73
N VAL A 201 -7.04 -2.09 -9.95
CA VAL A 201 -7.79 -2.95 -9.04
C VAL A 201 -7.06 -3.06 -7.71
N ALA A 202 -7.79 -2.95 -6.62
CA ALA A 202 -7.34 -3.39 -5.30
C ALA A 202 -8.37 -4.33 -4.69
N LEU A 203 -7.95 -5.54 -4.38
CA LEU A 203 -8.64 -6.50 -3.53
C LEU A 203 -7.78 -6.68 -2.28
N ALA A 204 -8.35 -6.45 -1.12
CA ALA A 204 -7.72 -6.73 0.16
C ALA A 204 -8.70 -7.47 1.07
N ALA A 205 -8.25 -8.53 1.70
CA ALA A 205 -9.08 -9.36 2.54
C ALA A 205 -8.34 -9.71 3.84
N TRP A 206 -9.08 -9.63 4.95
CA TRP A 206 -8.63 -9.97 6.28
C TRP A 206 -9.33 -11.23 6.78
N GLU A 207 -8.57 -12.22 7.21
CA GLU A 207 -9.16 -13.44 7.78
C GLU A 207 -9.82 -13.15 9.13
N ILE A 208 -11.09 -13.50 9.26
CA ILE A 208 -11.85 -13.32 10.52
C ILE A 208 -11.25 -14.25 11.59
N PRO A 209 -10.88 -13.75 12.79
CA PRO A 209 -10.31 -14.57 13.85
C PRO A 209 -11.27 -15.64 14.38
N GLY A 210 -10.71 -16.65 15.07
CA GLY A 210 -11.51 -17.66 15.79
C GLY A 210 -12.10 -18.77 14.91
N GLN A 211 -11.48 -19.04 13.76
CA GLN A 211 -11.92 -20.06 12.82
C GLN A 211 -11.10 -21.37 12.89
N ASP A 212 -10.49 -21.64 14.03
CA ASP A 212 -9.81 -22.91 14.28
C ASP A 212 -10.82 -24.07 14.16
N GLY A 213 -10.59 -25.01 13.28
CA GLY A 213 -11.51 -26.14 13.02
C GLY A 213 -12.55 -25.90 11.91
N VAL A 214 -12.64 -24.68 11.35
CA VAL A 214 -13.45 -24.45 10.14
C VAL A 214 -12.69 -25.01 8.93
N PRO A 215 -13.34 -25.81 8.05
CA PRO A 215 -12.71 -26.27 6.80
C PRO A 215 -12.13 -25.12 6.00
N ASP A 216 -10.94 -25.29 5.45
CA ASP A 216 -10.16 -24.19 4.83
C ASP A 216 -10.96 -23.39 3.78
N ARG A 217 -11.74 -24.06 2.92
CA ARG A 217 -12.55 -23.41 1.87
C ARG A 217 -13.75 -22.62 2.42
N GLU A 218 -14.20 -22.94 3.64
CA GLU A 218 -15.35 -22.32 4.30
C GLU A 218 -14.97 -21.16 5.22
N ARG A 219 -13.67 -20.96 5.47
CA ARG A 219 -13.17 -19.85 6.29
C ARG A 219 -13.65 -18.53 5.73
N LEU A 220 -14.04 -17.63 6.61
CA LEU A 220 -14.59 -16.32 6.28
C LEU A 220 -13.50 -15.25 6.29
N PHE A 221 -13.58 -14.39 5.31
CA PHE A 221 -12.75 -13.19 5.19
C PHE A 221 -13.64 -11.95 5.12
N GLU A 222 -13.20 -10.89 5.75
CA GLU A 222 -13.73 -9.56 5.49
C GLU A 222 -12.94 -8.96 4.33
N VAL A 223 -13.64 -8.58 3.26
CA VAL A 223 -13.06 -8.28 1.94
C VAL A 223 -13.50 -6.91 1.48
N ILE A 224 -12.54 -6.12 1.04
CA ILE A 224 -12.76 -4.88 0.29
C ILE A 224 -12.21 -5.10 -1.11
N TRP A 225 -12.93 -4.62 -2.11
CA TRP A 225 -12.38 -4.53 -3.46
C TRP A 225 -12.86 -3.24 -4.15
N THR A 226 -12.06 -2.73 -5.05
CA THR A 226 -12.34 -1.50 -5.77
C THR A 226 -11.59 -1.45 -7.09
N VAL A 227 -12.14 -0.70 -8.04
CA VAL A 227 -11.48 -0.33 -9.30
C VAL A 227 -11.18 1.19 -9.33
N HIS A 228 -11.21 1.84 -8.18
CA HIS A 228 -10.91 3.26 -8.08
C HIS A 228 -9.40 3.49 -8.17
N PRO A 229 -8.91 4.32 -9.12
CA PRO A 229 -7.48 4.46 -9.37
C PRO A 229 -6.66 4.90 -8.16
N THR A 230 -7.16 5.87 -7.38
CA THR A 230 -6.42 6.37 -6.20
C THR A 230 -6.34 5.32 -5.10
N ALA A 231 -7.38 4.50 -4.91
CA ALA A 231 -7.38 3.42 -3.93
C ALA A 231 -6.45 2.26 -4.36
N ALA A 232 -6.47 1.89 -5.65
CA ALA A 232 -5.55 0.89 -6.19
C ALA A 232 -4.08 1.37 -6.08
N ARG A 233 -3.82 2.64 -6.40
CA ARG A 233 -2.51 3.29 -6.23
C ARG A 233 -2.04 3.29 -4.78
N LEU A 234 -2.92 3.62 -3.82
CA LEU A 234 -2.60 3.57 -2.40
C LEU A 234 -2.20 2.14 -1.98
N ALA A 235 -2.98 1.14 -2.36
CA ALA A 235 -2.68 -0.26 -2.07
C ALA A 235 -1.34 -0.71 -2.68
N ALA A 236 -1.06 -0.29 -3.93
CA ALA A 236 0.20 -0.59 -4.61
C ALA A 236 1.39 0.05 -3.90
N ARG A 237 1.26 1.28 -3.41
CA ARG A 237 2.32 1.97 -2.63
C ARG A 237 2.63 1.23 -1.33
N VAL A 238 1.61 0.76 -0.60
CA VAL A 238 1.81 -0.05 0.62
C VAL A 238 2.63 -1.29 0.30
N CYS A 239 2.28 -2.02 -0.76
CA CYS A 239 3.02 -3.22 -1.16
C CYS A 239 4.45 -2.90 -1.63
N ALA A 240 4.62 -1.83 -2.43
CA ALA A 240 5.94 -1.41 -2.92
C ALA A 240 6.87 -0.96 -1.79
N SER A 241 6.33 -0.32 -0.74
CA SER A 241 7.11 0.06 0.44
C SER A 241 7.62 -1.17 1.20
N ILE A 242 6.80 -2.21 1.36
CA ILE A 242 7.23 -3.49 1.96
C ILE A 242 8.30 -4.16 1.10
N ALA A 243 8.16 -4.10 -0.23
CA ALA A 243 9.17 -4.63 -1.13
C ALA A 243 10.50 -3.86 -1.04
N LEU A 244 10.44 -2.54 -0.84
CA LEU A 244 11.62 -1.70 -0.62
C LEU A 244 12.31 -2.03 0.71
N GLU A 245 11.55 -2.22 1.79
CA GLU A 245 12.09 -2.62 3.10
C GLU A 245 12.77 -4.00 3.07
N ALA A 246 12.34 -4.86 2.16
CA ALA A 246 12.94 -6.17 1.91
C ALA A 246 14.10 -6.12 0.87
N ASP A 247 14.59 -4.94 0.50
CA ASP A 247 15.63 -4.73 -0.50
C ASP A 247 15.34 -5.38 -1.87
N ALA A 248 14.06 -5.48 -2.25
CA ALA A 248 13.69 -6.04 -3.54
C ALA A 248 14.18 -5.15 -4.69
N PRO A 249 14.80 -5.72 -5.74
CA PRO A 249 15.26 -4.98 -6.90
C PRO A 249 14.14 -4.12 -7.51
N ASP A 250 14.49 -2.91 -7.96
CA ASP A 250 13.61 -1.92 -8.60
C ASP A 250 12.45 -1.39 -7.71
N ALA A 251 12.31 -1.85 -6.45
CA ALA A 251 11.23 -1.41 -5.56
C ALA A 251 11.24 0.10 -5.31
N SER A 252 12.43 0.72 -5.22
CA SER A 252 12.58 2.17 -5.11
C SER A 252 12.02 2.91 -6.33
N ALA A 253 12.38 2.47 -7.54
CA ALA A 253 11.90 3.07 -8.77
C ALA A 253 10.38 2.88 -8.96
N VAL A 254 9.85 1.72 -8.55
CA VAL A 254 8.41 1.44 -8.56
C VAL A 254 7.69 2.35 -7.57
N LEU A 255 8.20 2.51 -6.35
CA LEU A 255 7.61 3.39 -5.35
C LEU A 255 7.61 4.85 -5.83
N GLU A 256 8.71 5.34 -6.40
CA GLU A 256 8.80 6.67 -7.00
C GLU A 256 7.77 6.87 -8.13
N ALA A 257 7.59 5.88 -9.01
CA ALA A 257 6.55 5.92 -10.05
C ALA A 257 5.14 5.95 -9.46
N LEU A 258 4.89 5.25 -8.36
CA LEU A 258 3.61 5.22 -7.66
C LEU A 258 3.35 6.49 -6.81
N GLU A 259 4.35 7.32 -6.53
CA GLU A 259 4.17 8.62 -5.88
C GLU A 259 3.54 9.67 -6.79
N GLN A 260 3.63 9.48 -8.11
CA GLN A 260 2.93 10.32 -9.07
C GLN A 260 1.41 10.10 -8.96
N ASP A 261 0.61 11.08 -9.40
CA ASP A 261 -0.84 10.90 -9.51
C ASP A 261 -1.16 9.69 -10.42
N PRO A 262 -2.26 8.96 -10.16
CA PRO A 262 -2.67 7.87 -11.03
C PRO A 262 -2.79 8.35 -12.49
N PRO A 263 -2.42 7.51 -13.47
CA PRO A 263 -2.41 7.89 -14.88
C PRO A 263 -3.82 8.14 -15.44
N THR A 264 -4.85 7.79 -14.69
CA THR A 264 -6.25 7.99 -15.05
C THR A 264 -7.07 8.40 -13.83
N GLU A 265 -8.13 9.16 -14.03
CA GLU A 265 -9.10 9.51 -12.98
C GLU A 265 -10.17 8.44 -12.80
N ARG A 266 -10.37 7.56 -13.79
CA ARG A 266 -11.41 6.53 -13.79
C ARG A 266 -10.93 5.30 -14.54
N ALA A 267 -11.36 4.13 -14.04
CA ALA A 267 -11.20 2.89 -14.79
C ALA A 267 -12.05 2.87 -16.07
N ASP A 268 -11.59 2.12 -17.07
CA ASP A 268 -12.37 1.89 -18.29
C ASP A 268 -13.63 1.07 -18.00
N LEU A 269 -14.80 1.59 -18.39
CA LEU A 269 -16.08 0.95 -18.09
C LEU A 269 -16.25 -0.43 -18.78
N GLY A 270 -15.66 -0.61 -19.95
CA GLY A 270 -15.68 -1.90 -20.65
C GLY A 270 -14.85 -2.93 -19.88
N ALA A 271 -13.67 -2.52 -19.39
CA ALA A 271 -12.81 -3.33 -18.56
C ALA A 271 -13.50 -3.75 -17.24
N VAL A 272 -14.15 -2.79 -16.58
CA VAL A 272 -14.89 -3.05 -15.34
C VAL A 272 -16.07 -4.01 -15.60
N SER A 273 -16.81 -3.81 -16.69
CA SER A 273 -17.93 -4.69 -17.06
C SER A 273 -17.47 -6.12 -17.33
N SER A 274 -16.33 -6.29 -18.03
CA SER A 274 -15.73 -7.59 -18.29
C SER A 274 -15.30 -8.27 -16.99
N LEU A 275 -14.61 -7.54 -16.10
CA LEU A 275 -14.21 -8.04 -14.79
C LEU A 275 -15.41 -8.49 -13.95
N VAL A 276 -16.47 -7.68 -13.86
CA VAL A 276 -17.69 -8.02 -13.10
C VAL A 276 -18.34 -9.30 -13.64
N SER A 277 -18.46 -9.42 -14.96
CA SER A 277 -19.01 -10.62 -15.60
C SER A 277 -18.19 -11.87 -15.27
N ARG A 278 -16.87 -11.76 -15.28
CA ARG A 278 -15.94 -12.83 -14.92
C ARG A 278 -16.05 -13.19 -13.44
N ILE A 279 -16.13 -12.20 -12.54
CA ILE A 279 -16.32 -12.42 -11.09
C ILE A 279 -17.59 -13.25 -10.85
N VAL A 280 -18.72 -12.88 -11.48
CA VAL A 280 -19.99 -13.61 -11.34
C VAL A 280 -19.82 -15.06 -11.75
N ALA A 281 -19.20 -15.33 -12.89
CA ALA A 281 -18.99 -16.69 -13.39
C ALA A 281 -18.07 -17.53 -12.46
N TYR A 282 -16.99 -16.93 -11.96
CA TYR A 282 -16.04 -17.64 -11.08
C TYR A 282 -16.59 -17.90 -9.68
N VAL A 283 -17.36 -16.95 -9.12
CA VAL A 283 -18.01 -17.14 -7.81
C VAL A 283 -19.08 -18.22 -7.89
N ASP A 284 -19.91 -18.24 -8.95
CA ASP A 284 -20.90 -19.31 -9.17
C ASP A 284 -20.21 -20.69 -9.24
N ALA A 285 -19.12 -20.79 -10.01
CA ALA A 285 -18.36 -22.04 -10.12
C ALA A 285 -17.72 -22.49 -8.78
N ALA A 286 -17.28 -21.54 -7.95
CA ALA A 286 -16.63 -21.82 -6.68
C ALA A 286 -17.62 -22.23 -5.56
N THR A 287 -18.91 -21.94 -5.73
CA THR A 287 -19.98 -22.20 -4.74
C THR A 287 -20.77 -23.47 -5.03
N ARG A 288 -20.54 -24.12 -6.17
CA ARG A 288 -21.06 -25.45 -6.53
C ARG A 288 -20.18 -26.55 -5.96
#